data_211b581609ad52463e51d41d41e07864
#
_entry.id   211b581609ad52463e51d41d41e07864
#
_cell.length_a   1.000
_cell.length_b   1.000
_cell.length_c   1.000
_cell.angle_alpha   90.00
_cell.angle_beta   90.00
_cell.angle_gamma   90.00
#
_symmetry.space_group_name_H-M   'P 1'
#
loop_
_entity.id
_entity.type
_entity.pdbx_description
1 polymer ?
#
loop_
_entity_poly.entity_id
_entity_poly.type
_entity_poly.pdbx_seq_one_letter_code
_entity_poly.pdbx_strand_id
1 'polypeptide(L)'
;QREETYRRWAKACGNPESIRYLARFETSNPELFNLLHSTPGTNEKNLEHRFECLRSLRRAGYQLGTGVMIGIPGQTLEDLCRDIRTFQQLDVDMIGMGPYLKCEGNDLESLGRWSRRRFLQLALNMIAVTRLVMGPINIAAATALQAIRDDGRENGRRIRLQRRDAQSFAAALPQGLSALRQQALSR
;
A
#
# COMPACT_ATOMS: atom_id res chain seq x y z
N GLN A 1 16.02 2.88 13.32
CA GLN A 1 17.26 2.10 13.12
C GLN A 1 18.15 2.87 12.15
N ARG A 2 19.48 2.79 12.34
CA ARG A 2 20.43 3.53 11.51
C ARG A 2 20.77 2.72 10.26
N GLU A 3 21.03 3.37 9.14
CA GLU A 3 21.44 2.75 7.86
C GLU A 3 22.60 1.77 8.02
N GLU A 4 23.56 2.08 8.89
CA GLU A 4 24.67 1.20 9.22
C GLU A 4 24.24 -0.19 9.71
N THR A 5 23.17 -0.25 10.52
CA THR A 5 22.62 -1.53 10.99
C THR A 5 22.08 -2.35 9.82
N TYR A 6 21.39 -1.71 8.87
CA TYR A 6 20.91 -2.40 7.67
C TYR A 6 22.05 -2.91 6.80
N ARG A 7 23.11 -2.11 6.61
CA ARG A 7 24.32 -2.54 5.88
C ARG A 7 25.01 -3.73 6.55
N ARG A 8 25.08 -3.75 7.88
CA ARG A 8 25.64 -4.89 8.63
C ARG A 8 24.81 -6.15 8.44
N TRP A 9 23.48 -6.06 8.49
CA TRP A 9 22.61 -7.21 8.24
C TRP A 9 22.71 -7.70 6.80
N ALA A 10 22.74 -6.79 5.83
CA ALA A 10 22.92 -7.14 4.42
C ALA A 10 24.25 -7.92 4.21
N LYS A 11 25.33 -7.44 4.79
CA LYS A 11 26.64 -8.12 4.72
C LYS A 11 26.61 -9.51 5.37
N ALA A 12 25.93 -9.67 6.49
CA ALA A 12 25.83 -10.94 7.20
C ALA A 12 25.05 -12.01 6.43
N CYS A 13 24.12 -11.61 5.54
CA CYS A 13 23.34 -12.54 4.72
C CYS A 13 24.09 -13.10 3.49
N GLY A 14 25.29 -12.63 3.21
CA GLY A 14 26.17 -13.18 2.15
C GLY A 14 25.77 -12.86 0.70
N ASN A 15 24.51 -12.52 0.44
CA ASN A 15 24.04 -12.11 -0.89
C ASN A 15 23.14 -10.86 -0.78
N PRO A 16 23.70 -9.66 -0.87
CA PRO A 16 22.95 -8.41 -0.70
C PRO A 16 21.87 -8.19 -1.75
N GLU A 17 22.00 -8.73 -2.97
CA GLU A 17 21.02 -8.55 -4.03
C GLU A 17 19.71 -9.35 -3.82
N SER A 18 19.73 -10.37 -2.96
CA SER A 18 18.55 -11.18 -2.67
C SER A 18 17.81 -10.77 -1.40
N ILE A 19 18.33 -9.79 -0.67
CA ILE A 19 17.74 -9.38 0.60
C ILE A 19 16.52 -8.50 0.37
N ARG A 20 15.41 -8.92 0.97
CA ARG A 20 14.15 -8.20 0.92
C ARG A 20 13.76 -7.71 2.31
N TYR A 21 13.24 -6.52 2.37
CA TYR A 21 12.67 -5.98 3.61
C TYR A 21 11.33 -5.33 3.34
N LEU A 22 10.32 -5.72 4.11
CA LEU A 22 8.99 -5.15 4.03
C LEU A 22 8.71 -4.32 5.29
N ALA A 23 8.51 -3.02 5.10
CA ALA A 23 8.06 -2.11 6.15
C ALA A 23 6.90 -1.27 5.63
N ARG A 24 5.68 -1.59 6.06
CA ARG A 24 4.48 -0.89 5.61
C ARG A 24 4.38 0.49 6.27
N PHE A 25 3.98 1.51 5.51
CA PHE A 25 3.65 2.82 6.06
C PHE A 25 2.15 3.02 6.29
N GLU A 26 1.32 2.12 5.83
CA GLU A 26 -0.13 2.00 5.99
C GLU A 26 -0.94 3.12 5.34
N THR A 27 -0.50 4.37 5.43
CA THR A 27 -1.06 5.54 4.76
C THR A 27 -0.03 6.67 4.71
N SER A 28 -0.04 7.45 3.65
CA SER A 28 0.77 8.68 3.53
C SER A 28 0.12 9.91 4.16
N ASN A 29 -1.06 9.75 4.75
CA ASN A 29 -1.70 10.79 5.54
C ASN A 29 -1.18 10.76 6.99
N PRO A 30 -0.49 11.82 7.47
CA PRO A 30 0.10 11.83 8.81
C PRO A 30 -0.92 11.69 9.95
N GLU A 31 -2.12 12.27 9.78
CA GLU A 31 -3.18 12.20 10.79
C GLU A 31 -3.71 10.77 10.94
N LEU A 32 -3.99 10.10 9.80
CA LEU A 32 -4.41 8.71 9.80
C LEU A 32 -3.29 7.78 10.27
N PHE A 33 -2.05 8.07 9.92
CA PHE A 33 -0.89 7.31 10.40
C PHE A 33 -0.79 7.38 11.93
N ASN A 34 -0.91 8.58 12.49
CA ASN A 34 -0.90 8.79 13.94
C ASN A 34 -2.08 8.08 14.62
N LEU A 35 -3.28 8.15 14.03
CA LEU A 35 -4.47 7.45 14.54
C LEU A 35 -4.25 5.93 14.62
N LEU A 36 -3.58 5.34 13.64
CA LEU A 36 -3.30 3.90 13.60
C LEU A 36 -2.17 3.47 14.56
N HIS A 37 -1.23 4.36 14.86
CA HIS A 37 0.01 4.01 15.55
C HIS A 37 0.19 4.71 16.91
N SER A 38 -0.74 5.58 17.31
CA SER A 38 -0.67 6.22 18.62
C SER A 38 -0.86 5.18 19.71
N THR A 39 0.18 4.99 20.51
CA THR A 39 0.11 4.22 21.75
C THR A 39 0.32 5.22 22.89
N PRO A 40 -0.59 5.32 23.87
CA PRO A 40 -0.40 6.22 25.00
C PRO A 40 0.95 5.99 25.68
N GLY A 41 1.74 7.04 25.86
CA GLY A 41 3.02 7.00 26.56
C GLY A 41 4.23 6.57 25.70
N THR A 42 4.09 6.34 24.40
CA THR A 42 5.25 6.12 23.52
C THR A 42 5.47 7.33 22.63
N ASN A 43 6.67 7.93 22.71
CA ASN A 43 7.10 8.96 21.81
C ASN A 43 7.15 8.43 20.38
N GLU A 44 6.26 8.95 19.54
CA GLU A 44 6.43 9.20 18.11
C GLU A 44 6.83 8.04 17.22
N LYS A 45 5.90 7.18 16.92
CA LYS A 45 5.94 6.55 15.60
C LYS A 45 5.51 7.63 14.58
N ASN A 46 6.48 8.40 14.10
CA ASN A 46 6.28 9.45 13.13
C ASN A 46 6.34 8.85 11.72
N LEU A 47 5.43 9.24 10.84
CA LEU A 47 5.40 8.83 9.44
C LEU A 47 6.72 9.14 8.72
N GLU A 48 7.36 10.27 9.01
CA GLU A 48 8.65 10.64 8.43
C GLU A 48 9.77 9.68 8.87
N HIS A 49 9.78 9.24 10.11
CA HIS A 49 10.67 8.17 10.57
C HIS A 49 10.47 6.87 9.78
N ARG A 50 9.22 6.54 9.41
CA ARG A 50 8.91 5.39 8.58
C ARG A 50 9.48 5.55 7.18
N PHE A 51 9.33 6.72 6.59
CA PHE A 51 9.88 7.02 5.27
C PHE A 51 11.42 7.03 5.28
N GLU A 52 12.04 7.59 6.30
CA GLU A 52 13.51 7.57 6.42
C GLU A 52 14.03 6.13 6.61
N CYS A 53 13.32 5.29 7.34
CA CYS A 53 13.62 3.87 7.44
C CYS A 53 13.62 3.20 6.05
N LEU A 54 12.59 3.46 5.24
CA LEU A 54 12.46 2.91 3.89
C LEU A 54 13.58 3.43 2.96
N ARG A 55 13.90 4.72 3.01
CA ARG A 55 15.02 5.31 2.26
C ARG A 55 16.37 4.70 2.67
N SER A 56 16.57 4.50 3.98
CA SER A 56 17.79 3.88 4.51
C SER A 56 17.96 2.43 4.06
N LEU A 57 16.88 1.66 4.00
CA LEU A 57 16.87 0.30 3.45
C LEU A 57 17.24 0.30 1.96
N ARG A 58 16.67 1.23 1.18
CA ARG A 58 17.02 1.37 -0.25
C ARG A 58 18.51 1.70 -0.42
N ARG A 59 19.06 2.67 0.33
CA ARG A 59 20.49 3.01 0.29
C ARG A 59 21.41 1.87 0.77
N ALA A 60 20.90 0.98 1.60
CA ALA A 60 21.62 -0.21 2.06
C ALA A 60 21.54 -1.40 1.06
N GLY A 61 20.87 -1.23 -0.10
CA GLY A 61 20.82 -2.21 -1.18
C GLY A 61 19.71 -3.25 -1.07
N TYR A 62 18.71 -3.05 -0.20
CA TYR A 62 17.59 -3.99 -0.07
C TYR A 62 16.61 -3.87 -1.25
N GLN A 63 16.05 -5.00 -1.66
CA GLN A 63 14.78 -5.00 -2.38
C GLN A 63 13.70 -4.51 -1.42
N LEU A 64 13.16 -3.32 -1.73
CA LEU A 64 12.31 -2.58 -0.81
C LEU A 64 10.85 -2.97 -0.99
N GLY A 65 10.24 -3.51 0.06
CA GLY A 65 8.81 -3.75 0.14
C GLY A 65 8.14 -2.75 1.08
N THR A 66 6.97 -2.27 0.68
CA THR A 66 6.11 -1.46 1.55
C THR A 66 4.64 -1.78 1.32
N GLY A 67 3.75 -1.02 1.93
CA GLY A 67 2.32 -1.23 1.72
C GLY A 67 1.43 -0.28 2.48
N VAL A 68 0.16 -0.31 2.10
CA VAL A 68 -0.88 0.53 2.68
C VAL A 68 -2.13 -0.27 3.02
N MET A 69 -2.95 0.29 3.88
CA MET A 69 -4.33 -0.15 4.10
C MET A 69 -5.28 0.72 3.28
N ILE A 70 -6.33 0.11 2.75
CA ILE A 70 -7.34 0.76 1.92
C ILE A 70 -8.63 0.87 2.70
N GLY A 71 -9.19 2.08 2.79
CA GLY A 71 -10.46 2.33 3.45
C GLY A 71 -10.35 2.41 4.97
N ILE A 72 -9.25 2.95 5.48
CA ILE A 72 -9.12 3.37 6.87
C ILE A 72 -10.23 4.41 7.15
N PRO A 73 -10.91 4.38 8.32
CA PRO A 73 -11.86 5.41 8.69
C PRO A 73 -11.30 6.82 8.50
N GLY A 74 -12.01 7.68 7.77
CA GLY A 74 -11.54 9.02 7.42
C GLY A 74 -10.62 9.11 6.18
N GLN A 75 -10.15 8.00 5.63
CA GLN A 75 -9.31 8.01 4.43
C GLN A 75 -10.08 8.49 3.19
N THR A 76 -9.50 9.42 2.46
CA THR A 76 -10.05 9.98 1.21
C THR A 76 -9.46 9.30 -0.02
N LEU A 77 -10.03 9.56 -1.20
CA LEU A 77 -9.45 9.12 -2.46
C LEU A 77 -8.13 9.83 -2.76
N GLU A 78 -8.00 11.07 -2.33
CA GLU A 78 -6.76 11.86 -2.43
C GLU A 78 -5.63 11.24 -1.62
N ASP A 79 -5.93 10.67 -0.45
CA ASP A 79 -4.95 9.94 0.36
C ASP A 79 -4.47 8.70 -0.39
N LEU A 80 -5.38 7.91 -0.98
CA LEU A 80 -5.01 6.75 -1.79
C LEU A 80 -4.17 7.12 -3.02
N CYS A 81 -4.46 8.26 -3.65
CA CYS A 81 -3.64 8.79 -4.74
C CYS A 81 -2.24 9.18 -4.26
N ARG A 82 -2.14 9.81 -3.10
CA ARG A 82 -0.87 10.16 -2.46
C ARG A 82 -0.07 8.92 -2.10
N ASP A 83 -0.72 7.87 -1.62
CA ASP A 83 -0.11 6.58 -1.33
C ASP A 83 0.58 5.99 -2.58
N ILE A 84 -0.09 6.00 -3.75
CA ILE A 84 0.50 5.52 -5.01
C ILE A 84 1.70 6.38 -5.43
N ARG A 85 1.61 7.71 -5.31
CA ARG A 85 2.73 8.60 -5.61
C ARG A 85 3.92 8.36 -4.65
N THR A 86 3.62 8.06 -3.40
CA THR A 86 4.64 7.71 -2.41
C THR A 86 5.37 6.41 -2.78
N PHE A 87 4.69 5.41 -3.33
CA PHE A 87 5.34 4.22 -3.87
C PHE A 87 6.34 4.56 -4.98
N GLN A 88 5.97 5.47 -5.89
CA GLN A 88 6.88 5.91 -6.96
C GLN A 88 8.10 6.67 -6.41
N GLN A 89 7.89 7.60 -5.46
CA GLN A 89 8.95 8.39 -4.85
C GLN A 89 9.95 7.55 -4.06
N LEU A 90 9.48 6.47 -3.42
CA LEU A 90 10.31 5.53 -2.68
C LEU A 90 10.97 4.47 -3.56
N ASP A 91 10.62 4.42 -4.84
CA ASP A 91 11.13 3.45 -5.81
C ASP A 91 11.06 2.00 -5.28
N VAL A 92 9.86 1.56 -4.89
CA VAL A 92 9.66 0.28 -4.21
C VAL A 92 9.62 -0.90 -5.20
N ASP A 93 10.12 -2.06 -4.76
CA ASP A 93 10.16 -3.30 -5.56
C ASP A 93 8.95 -4.20 -5.30
N MET A 94 8.30 -4.04 -4.15
CA MET A 94 7.14 -4.84 -3.76
C MET A 94 6.12 -4.01 -2.99
N ILE A 95 4.85 -4.20 -3.28
CA ILE A 95 3.75 -3.52 -2.62
C ILE A 95 2.77 -4.55 -2.04
N GLY A 96 2.52 -4.46 -0.73
CA GLY A 96 1.45 -5.16 -0.05
C GLY A 96 0.30 -4.21 0.23
N MET A 97 -0.88 -4.45 -0.33
CA MET A 97 -2.05 -3.63 -0.05
C MET A 97 -3.28 -4.46 0.13
N GLY A 98 -4.16 -4.01 0.99
CA GLY A 98 -5.42 -4.68 1.26
C GLY A 98 -6.38 -3.80 2.02
N PRO A 99 -7.65 -4.19 2.05
CA PRO A 99 -8.69 -3.48 2.78
C PRO A 99 -8.42 -3.47 4.28
N TYR A 100 -8.73 -2.36 4.92
CA TYR A 100 -8.80 -2.27 6.37
C TYR A 100 -9.94 -3.19 6.86
N LEU A 101 -9.64 -4.03 7.83
CA LEU A 101 -10.63 -4.86 8.51
C LEU A 101 -10.64 -4.49 9.99
N LYS A 102 -11.81 -4.22 10.53
CA LYS A 102 -11.97 -3.98 11.97
C LYS A 102 -11.64 -5.26 12.73
N CYS A 103 -10.77 -5.15 13.72
CA CYS A 103 -10.50 -6.20 14.68
C CYS A 103 -11.21 -5.90 16.01
N GLU A 104 -11.57 -6.92 16.78
CA GLU A 104 -12.06 -6.74 18.15
C GLU A 104 -11.02 -6.00 19.01
N GLY A 105 -11.47 -5.07 19.83
CA GLY A 105 -10.60 -4.24 20.66
C GLY A 105 -9.96 -3.05 19.92
N ASN A 106 -10.35 -2.78 18.69
CA ASN A 106 -9.95 -1.57 17.98
C ASN A 106 -11.08 -0.53 18.03
N ASP A 107 -10.79 0.64 18.63
CA ASP A 107 -11.75 1.74 18.78
C ASP A 107 -12.03 2.50 17.46
N LEU A 108 -11.28 2.22 16.41
CA LEU A 108 -11.58 2.80 15.11
C LEU A 108 -12.92 2.29 14.59
N GLU A 109 -13.84 3.22 14.37
CA GLU A 109 -15.14 2.89 13.81
C GLU A 109 -14.99 2.04 12.55
N SER A 110 -15.80 1.00 12.45
CA SER A 110 -15.88 0.25 11.19
C SER A 110 -16.41 1.19 10.10
N LEU A 111 -16.02 0.93 8.88
CA LEU A 111 -16.45 1.64 7.65
C LEU A 111 -17.98 1.67 7.46
N GLY A 112 -18.71 2.17 8.44
CA GLY A 112 -20.16 2.22 8.48
C GLY A 112 -20.84 2.94 7.30
N ARG A 113 -20.06 3.50 6.37
CA ARG A 113 -20.55 4.21 5.18
C ARG A 113 -20.41 3.45 3.87
N TRP A 114 -19.65 2.32 3.84
CA TRP A 114 -19.39 1.60 2.60
C TRP A 114 -20.01 0.21 2.64
N SER A 115 -20.84 -0.13 1.66
CA SER A 115 -21.26 -1.51 1.48
C SER A 115 -20.02 -2.39 1.18
N ARG A 116 -20.06 -3.67 1.59
CA ARG A 116 -18.98 -4.65 1.30
C ARG A 116 -18.59 -4.64 -0.18
N ARG A 117 -19.58 -4.51 -1.08
CA ARG A 117 -19.34 -4.46 -2.53
C ARG A 117 -18.54 -3.23 -2.95
N ARG A 118 -18.90 -2.04 -2.46
CA ARG A 118 -18.17 -0.79 -2.77
C ARG A 118 -16.75 -0.82 -2.21
N PHE A 119 -16.61 -1.39 -1.04
CA PHE A 119 -15.30 -1.50 -0.39
C PHE A 119 -14.36 -2.44 -1.14
N LEU A 120 -14.85 -3.63 -1.55
CA LEU A 120 -14.09 -4.52 -2.42
C LEU A 120 -13.72 -3.84 -3.73
N GLN A 121 -14.67 -3.12 -4.35
CA GLN A 121 -14.41 -2.39 -5.60
C GLN A 121 -13.32 -1.34 -5.42
N LEU A 122 -13.32 -0.58 -4.33
CA LEU A 122 -12.26 0.39 -4.03
C LEU A 122 -10.89 -0.30 -3.91
N ALA A 123 -10.81 -1.40 -3.19
CA ALA A 123 -9.57 -2.15 -3.02
C ALA A 123 -9.04 -2.71 -4.36
N LEU A 124 -9.93 -3.27 -5.19
CA LEU A 124 -9.57 -3.77 -6.51
C LEU A 124 -9.14 -2.62 -7.46
N ASN A 125 -9.82 -1.48 -7.42
CA ASN A 125 -9.44 -0.29 -8.18
C ASN A 125 -8.04 0.21 -7.77
N MET A 126 -7.74 0.26 -6.46
CA MET A 126 -6.43 0.64 -5.95
C MET A 126 -5.33 -0.27 -6.50
N ILE A 127 -5.54 -1.59 -6.49
CA ILE A 127 -4.60 -2.57 -7.07
C ILE A 127 -4.42 -2.33 -8.57
N ALA A 128 -5.51 -2.10 -9.30
CA ALA A 128 -5.48 -1.87 -10.74
C ALA A 128 -4.69 -0.61 -11.10
N VAL A 129 -5.00 0.52 -10.44
CA VAL A 129 -4.30 1.79 -10.68
C VAL A 129 -2.82 1.67 -10.31
N THR A 130 -2.51 1.06 -9.17
CA THR A 130 -1.13 0.83 -8.76
C THR A 130 -0.38 0.00 -9.81
N ARG A 131 -0.99 -1.07 -10.36
CA ARG A 131 -0.40 -1.87 -11.44
C ARG A 131 -0.11 -1.04 -12.68
N LEU A 132 -1.01 -0.14 -13.07
CA LEU A 132 -0.84 0.71 -14.25
C LEU A 132 0.25 1.78 -14.04
N VAL A 133 0.27 2.38 -12.86
CA VAL A 133 1.22 3.46 -12.51
C VAL A 133 2.64 2.92 -12.27
N MET A 134 2.77 1.80 -11.55
CA MET A 134 4.06 1.23 -11.14
C MET A 134 4.64 0.24 -12.17
N GLY A 135 3.85 -0.21 -13.15
CA GLY A 135 4.31 -1.19 -14.14
C GLY A 135 4.59 -2.59 -13.55
N PRO A 136 5.65 -3.29 -13.99
CA PRO A 136 5.92 -4.69 -13.66
C PRO A 136 6.52 -4.88 -12.25
N ILE A 137 5.87 -4.35 -11.24
CA ILE A 137 6.25 -4.50 -9.82
C ILE A 137 5.53 -5.68 -9.17
N ASN A 138 6.09 -6.23 -8.10
CA ASN A 138 5.42 -7.22 -7.28
C ASN A 138 4.33 -6.59 -6.42
N ILE A 139 3.06 -6.93 -6.68
CA ILE A 139 1.93 -6.52 -5.85
C ILE A 139 1.35 -7.77 -5.18
N ALA A 140 1.39 -7.83 -3.85
CA ALA A 140 0.80 -8.93 -3.11
C ALA A 140 -0.73 -8.76 -3.02
N ALA A 141 -1.49 -9.79 -3.40
CA ALA A 141 -2.93 -9.83 -3.14
C ALA A 141 -3.16 -10.21 -1.67
N ALA A 142 -3.64 -9.25 -0.88
CA ALA A 142 -3.85 -9.46 0.55
C ALA A 142 -4.96 -10.48 0.84
N THR A 143 -4.77 -11.30 1.86
CA THR A 143 -5.80 -12.22 2.37
C THR A 143 -7.05 -11.50 2.85
N ALA A 144 -6.92 -10.25 3.28
CA ALA A 144 -8.02 -9.38 3.67
C ALA A 144 -9.10 -9.20 2.58
N LEU A 145 -8.75 -9.32 1.30
CA LEU A 145 -9.73 -9.32 0.20
C LEU A 145 -10.69 -10.51 0.28
N GLN A 146 -10.20 -11.67 0.71
CA GLN A 146 -11.01 -12.88 0.89
C GLN A 146 -11.95 -12.74 2.09
N ALA A 147 -11.58 -11.99 3.12
CA ALA A 147 -12.47 -11.72 4.26
C ALA A 147 -13.68 -10.84 3.89
N ILE A 148 -13.59 -10.07 2.80
CA ILE A 148 -14.73 -9.29 2.28
C ILE A 148 -15.63 -10.16 1.40
N ARG A 149 -15.04 -10.99 0.52
CA ARG A 149 -15.73 -11.90 -0.41
C ARG A 149 -14.82 -13.07 -0.73
N ASP A 150 -15.36 -14.28 -0.76
CA ASP A 150 -14.60 -15.53 -0.93
C ASP A 150 -13.67 -15.53 -2.15
N ASP A 151 -14.11 -14.97 -3.28
CA ASP A 151 -13.32 -14.82 -4.50
C ASP A 151 -12.51 -13.51 -4.57
N GLY A 152 -12.54 -12.68 -3.53
CA GLY A 152 -11.90 -11.36 -3.51
C GLY A 152 -10.39 -11.42 -3.76
N ARG A 153 -9.71 -12.40 -3.18
CA ARG A 153 -8.28 -12.60 -3.38
C ARG A 153 -7.95 -13.03 -4.81
N GLU A 154 -8.78 -13.88 -5.40
CA GLU A 154 -8.59 -14.33 -6.78
C GLU A 154 -8.79 -13.19 -7.77
N ASN A 155 -9.81 -12.35 -7.57
CA ASN A 155 -10.01 -11.14 -8.36
C ASN A 155 -8.82 -10.17 -8.24
N GLY A 156 -8.29 -9.98 -7.04
CA GLY A 156 -7.07 -9.20 -6.83
C GLY A 156 -5.85 -9.76 -7.59
N ARG A 157 -5.73 -11.11 -7.64
CA ARG A 157 -4.66 -11.77 -8.41
C ARG A 157 -4.83 -11.57 -9.91
N ARG A 158 -6.03 -11.69 -10.45
CA ARG A 158 -6.31 -11.47 -11.89
C ARG A 158 -5.95 -10.05 -12.31
N ILE A 159 -6.41 -9.05 -11.58
CA ILE A 159 -6.11 -7.64 -11.84
C ILE A 159 -4.60 -7.38 -11.77
N ARG A 160 -3.92 -7.96 -10.79
CA ARG A 160 -2.47 -7.84 -10.64
C ARG A 160 -1.69 -8.40 -11.84
N LEU A 161 -2.17 -9.51 -12.42
CA LEU A 161 -1.48 -10.23 -13.49
C LEU A 161 -1.82 -9.69 -14.88
N GLN A 162 -3.04 -9.17 -15.08
CA GLN A 162 -3.55 -8.78 -16.40
C GLN A 162 -3.71 -7.28 -16.54
N ARG A 163 -2.92 -6.68 -17.42
CA ARG A 163 -3.00 -5.24 -17.70
C ARG A 163 -4.36 -4.82 -18.25
N ARG A 164 -5.01 -5.64 -19.07
CA ARG A 164 -6.35 -5.35 -19.63
C ARG A 164 -7.40 -5.20 -18.54
N ASP A 165 -7.41 -6.11 -17.55
CA ASP A 165 -8.34 -6.03 -16.43
C ASP A 165 -8.09 -4.77 -15.59
N ALA A 166 -6.80 -4.44 -15.36
CA ALA A 166 -6.42 -3.21 -14.67
C ALA A 166 -6.91 -1.96 -15.41
N GLN A 167 -6.82 -1.92 -16.73
CA GLN A 167 -7.31 -0.79 -17.55
C GLN A 167 -8.83 -0.65 -17.47
N SER A 168 -9.58 -1.76 -17.52
CA SER A 168 -11.03 -1.73 -17.35
C SER A 168 -11.46 -1.18 -15.99
N PHE A 169 -10.76 -1.56 -14.92
CA PHE A 169 -10.99 -1.02 -13.58
C PHE A 169 -10.62 0.46 -13.48
N ALA A 170 -9.50 0.88 -14.06
CA ALA A 170 -9.07 2.27 -14.08
C ALA A 170 -10.06 3.18 -14.85
N ALA A 171 -10.67 2.68 -15.92
CA ALA A 171 -11.68 3.41 -16.68
C ALA A 171 -12.95 3.68 -15.85
N ALA A 172 -13.28 2.83 -14.89
CA ALA A 172 -14.41 2.97 -13.98
C ALA A 172 -14.15 3.89 -12.78
N LEU A 173 -12.97 4.51 -12.67
CA LEU A 173 -12.63 5.39 -11.55
C LEU A 173 -13.42 6.71 -11.61
N PRO A 174 -13.83 7.26 -10.45
CA PRO A 174 -14.44 8.57 -10.36
C PRO A 174 -13.59 9.68 -11.00
N GLN A 175 -14.24 10.72 -11.51
CA GLN A 175 -13.57 11.84 -12.20
C GLN A 175 -12.55 12.59 -11.33
N GLY A 176 -12.70 12.60 -9.99
CA GLY A 176 -11.74 13.19 -9.05
C GLY A 176 -10.33 12.58 -9.08
N LEU A 177 -10.15 11.45 -9.78
CA LEU A 177 -8.87 10.76 -9.97
C LEU A 177 -8.29 10.96 -11.37
N SER A 178 -8.70 12.02 -12.08
CA SER A 178 -8.38 12.28 -13.48
C SER A 178 -6.88 12.18 -13.83
N ALA A 179 -6.00 12.71 -12.98
CA ALA A 179 -4.56 12.69 -13.21
C ALA A 179 -3.98 11.27 -13.18
N LEU A 180 -4.35 10.45 -12.19
CA LEU A 180 -3.94 9.04 -12.12
C LEU A 180 -4.58 8.20 -13.21
N ARG A 181 -5.84 8.49 -13.56
CA ARG A 181 -6.55 7.84 -14.66
C ARG A 181 -5.85 8.11 -15.99
N GLN A 182 -5.48 9.36 -16.28
CA GLN A 182 -4.74 9.72 -17.50
C GLN A 182 -3.38 9.03 -17.54
N GLN A 183 -2.61 9.07 -16.45
CA GLN A 183 -1.32 8.40 -16.35
C GLN A 183 -1.44 6.87 -16.50
N ALA A 184 -2.51 6.26 -15.98
CA ALA A 184 -2.78 4.84 -16.10
C ALA A 184 -3.19 4.40 -17.51
N LEU A 185 -3.84 5.26 -18.29
CA LEU A 185 -4.33 4.96 -19.64
C LEU A 185 -3.32 5.34 -20.75
N SER A 186 -2.34 6.19 -20.45
CA SER A 186 -1.33 6.67 -21.39
C SER A 186 -0.07 5.77 -21.50
N ARG A 187 0.00 4.70 -20.72
CA ARG A 187 1.05 3.67 -20.71
C ARG A 187 0.49 2.31 -21.13
#